data_f59c774b6af64b18913631474e94f1c4
#
_entry.id   f59c774b6af64b18913631474e94f1c4
#
_cell.length_a   1.000
_cell.length_b   1.000
_cell.length_c   1.000
_cell.angle_alpha   90.00
_cell.angle_beta   90.00
_cell.angle_gamma   90.00
#
_symmetry.space_group_name_H-M   'P 1'
#
loop_
_entity.id
_entity.type
_entity.pdbx_description
1 polymer ?
#
loop_
_entity_poly.entity_id
_entity_poly.type
_entity_poly.pdbx_seq_one_letter_code
_entity_poly.pdbx_strand_id
1 'polypeptide(L)'
;MKAYMKRHLPHPFSLFLPATLVWVVGLLSGCTDGVDEWIPDGRTVSVTLHVPMTDTRSTRATDEEYKVAEEKINTLRILVFSQDKPVINKQFSEAELSDGSVTVEGVPVGTVDIYAVANEAALGKDYSDMANFEDNLVQVGNTKKALVMDEHRTHFPKRFTEQEIAQHGLPMSWHRDVQIIPSDGTPQTIEVELERSVAKLNVIMNNTLSHPITITSMTFGEFFGDRLYLFREQTLDVPDDTEYDVQNYESLSVEIGGYGSKTLALYIYPSYAWTDASKNSPYTIGFTTSTAPYDAIPFINEYGGALNSIARNKQVNIHATLSSEANLTLKFEVKDWDTEEITVPPFN
;
A
#
# COMPACT_ATOMS: atom_id res chain seq x y z
N MET A 1 -52.05 16.95 30.44
CA MET A 1 -53.44 17.41 30.33
C MET A 1 -53.90 17.37 28.89
N LYS A 2 -54.94 16.50 28.61
CA LYS A 2 -55.88 16.47 27.50
C LYS A 2 -55.29 16.47 26.08
N ALA A 3 -55.58 15.57 25.25
CA ALA A 3 -56.59 14.57 24.97
C ALA A 3 -56.87 14.57 23.45
N TYR A 4 -56.76 13.38 22.86
CA TYR A 4 -57.63 12.72 21.89
C TYR A 4 -58.31 13.55 20.79
N MET A 5 -58.19 13.11 19.54
CA MET A 5 -59.36 12.59 18.82
C MET A 5 -59.02 11.80 17.54
N LYS A 6 -59.49 10.56 17.54
CA LYS A 6 -59.76 9.70 16.37
C LYS A 6 -61.02 10.15 15.63
N ARG A 7 -61.05 9.90 14.31
CA ARG A 7 -62.30 9.49 13.57
C ARG A 7 -61.91 9.02 12.18
N HIS A 8 -61.99 7.78 11.90
CA HIS A 8 -63.01 6.85 11.31
C HIS A 8 -63.52 7.27 9.92
N LEU A 9 -63.18 6.35 9.00
CA LEU A 9 -63.79 5.79 7.78
C LEU A 9 -65.29 6.13 7.48
N PRO A 10 -65.80 5.99 6.22
CA PRO A 10 -65.96 4.68 5.62
C PRO A 10 -65.80 4.58 4.07
N HIS A 11 -65.63 3.36 3.60
CA HIS A 11 -66.02 2.86 2.28
C HIS A 11 -67.56 2.91 2.10
N PRO A 12 -68.12 2.71 0.85
CA PRO A 12 -68.03 1.49 0.08
C PRO A 12 -68.33 1.56 -1.46
N PHE A 13 -68.26 0.34 -2.07
CA PHE A 13 -68.99 -0.24 -3.25
C PHE A 13 -68.47 0.19 -4.66
N SER A 14 -67.93 -0.69 -5.38
CA SER A 14 -68.35 -1.85 -6.22
C SER A 14 -69.17 -1.47 -7.50
N LEU A 15 -68.61 -1.90 -8.66
CA LEU A 15 -69.40 -2.79 -9.57
C LEU A 15 -68.75 -2.88 -10.98
N PHE A 16 -68.52 -4.14 -11.37
CA PHE A 16 -68.67 -4.79 -12.69
C PHE A 16 -67.80 -4.46 -13.91
N LEU A 17 -67.17 -5.52 -14.32
CA LEU A 17 -66.66 -6.01 -15.63
C LEU A 17 -67.64 -5.71 -16.83
N PRO A 18 -67.18 -5.87 -18.12
CA PRO A 18 -66.55 -7.11 -18.62
C PRO A 18 -65.37 -6.94 -19.64
N ALA A 19 -64.68 -8.02 -19.78
CA ALA A 19 -63.79 -8.54 -20.79
C ALA A 19 -63.96 -8.03 -22.23
N THR A 20 -62.81 -7.70 -22.84
CA THR A 20 -62.48 -8.01 -24.25
C THR A 20 -61.05 -8.41 -24.41
N LEU A 21 -60.88 -9.66 -24.76
CA LEU A 21 -59.69 -10.35 -25.17
C LEU A 21 -59.24 -9.82 -26.53
N VAL A 22 -58.10 -9.17 -26.63
CA VAL A 22 -57.41 -8.95 -27.91
C VAL A 22 -56.01 -9.52 -27.79
N TRP A 23 -55.83 -10.65 -28.41
CA TRP A 23 -54.54 -11.23 -28.73
C TRP A 23 -53.84 -10.33 -29.77
N VAL A 24 -52.76 -9.65 -29.38
CA VAL A 24 -51.77 -9.16 -30.29
C VAL A 24 -50.48 -9.92 -30.01
N VAL A 25 -50.26 -10.94 -30.80
CA VAL A 25 -48.95 -11.58 -30.92
C VAL A 25 -48.04 -10.61 -31.68
N GLY A 26 -47.35 -9.79 -30.95
CA GLY A 26 -46.22 -8.98 -31.47
C GLY A 26 -44.96 -9.77 -31.26
N LEU A 27 -44.45 -10.40 -32.30
CA LEU A 27 -43.09 -10.89 -32.40
C LEU A 27 -42.13 -9.68 -32.33
N LEU A 28 -41.77 -9.27 -31.15
CA LEU A 28 -40.58 -8.47 -30.92
C LEU A 28 -39.45 -9.45 -30.61
N SER A 29 -38.78 -9.90 -31.68
CA SER A 29 -37.41 -10.38 -31.56
C SER A 29 -36.52 -9.19 -31.15
N GLY A 30 -36.57 -8.86 -29.87
CA GLY A 30 -35.55 -8.09 -29.21
C GLY A 30 -34.33 -8.98 -29.11
N CYS A 31 -33.29 -8.69 -29.89
CA CYS A 31 -31.95 -9.08 -29.51
C CYS A 31 -31.70 -8.42 -28.15
N THR A 32 -31.92 -9.12 -27.08
CA THR A 32 -31.20 -8.89 -25.86
C THR A 32 -29.79 -9.36 -26.17
N ASP A 33 -28.87 -8.43 -26.35
CA ASP A 33 -27.48 -8.70 -26.06
C ASP A 33 -27.47 -9.13 -24.59
N GLY A 34 -27.76 -10.41 -24.38
CA GLY A 34 -27.50 -11.08 -23.14
C GLY A 34 -25.98 -10.99 -22.99
N VAL A 35 -25.54 -10.18 -22.06
CA VAL A 35 -24.27 -10.44 -21.39
C VAL A 35 -24.48 -11.87 -20.89
N ASP A 36 -23.91 -12.83 -21.59
CA ASP A 36 -23.87 -14.22 -21.13
C ASP A 36 -23.20 -14.16 -19.75
N GLU A 37 -24.02 -14.21 -18.71
CA GLU A 37 -23.56 -14.40 -17.35
C GLU A 37 -22.93 -15.79 -17.33
N TRP A 38 -21.61 -15.79 -17.53
CA TRP A 38 -20.84 -16.99 -17.77
C TRP A 38 -20.85 -17.83 -16.50
N ILE A 39 -21.68 -18.89 -16.49
CA ILE A 39 -21.78 -19.83 -15.36
C ILE A 39 -20.53 -20.72 -15.43
N PRO A 40 -19.70 -20.77 -14.37
CA PRO A 40 -18.57 -21.66 -14.31
C PRO A 40 -19.00 -23.08 -14.55
N ASP A 41 -18.49 -23.71 -15.58
CA ASP A 41 -18.84 -25.09 -15.96
C ASP A 41 -18.01 -26.16 -15.22
N GLY A 42 -17.30 -25.74 -14.16
CA GLY A 42 -16.43 -26.57 -13.35
C GLY A 42 -15.08 -26.88 -14.00
N ARG A 43 -14.79 -26.31 -15.19
CA ARG A 43 -13.46 -26.44 -15.81
C ARG A 43 -12.45 -25.58 -15.09
N THR A 44 -11.23 -26.09 -15.02
CA THR A 44 -10.04 -25.35 -14.54
C THR A 44 -8.99 -25.30 -15.64
N VAL A 45 -8.18 -24.25 -15.62
CA VAL A 45 -7.07 -24.03 -16.55
C VAL A 45 -5.81 -23.66 -15.80
N SER A 46 -4.67 -23.71 -16.48
CA SER A 46 -3.45 -23.11 -16.00
C SER A 46 -3.38 -21.64 -16.43
N VAL A 47 -2.92 -20.77 -15.55
CA VAL A 47 -2.74 -19.34 -15.79
C VAL A 47 -1.29 -18.97 -15.51
N THR A 48 -0.67 -18.21 -16.39
CA THR A 48 0.66 -17.64 -16.15
C THR A 48 0.51 -16.23 -15.57
N LEU A 49 1.08 -16.03 -14.41
CA LEU A 49 1.19 -14.69 -13.80
C LEU A 49 2.58 -14.15 -14.13
N HIS A 50 2.62 -13.04 -14.83
CA HIS A 50 3.86 -12.33 -15.13
C HIS A 50 4.03 -11.19 -14.11
N VAL A 51 5.12 -11.28 -13.35
CA VAL A 51 5.52 -10.29 -12.35
C VAL A 51 6.71 -9.53 -12.94
N PRO A 52 6.55 -8.30 -13.41
CA PRO A 52 7.66 -7.54 -13.96
C PRO A 52 8.76 -7.42 -12.90
N MET A 53 9.90 -8.06 -13.16
CA MET A 53 11.11 -7.87 -12.37
C MET A 53 11.78 -6.63 -12.91
N THR A 54 11.99 -5.63 -12.08
CA THR A 54 12.67 -4.39 -12.49
C THR A 54 14.05 -4.75 -13.04
N ASP A 55 14.30 -4.36 -14.29
CA ASP A 55 15.56 -4.68 -14.96
C ASP A 55 16.70 -3.91 -14.28
N THR A 56 17.59 -4.64 -13.61
CA THR A 56 18.71 -4.12 -12.81
C THR A 56 19.82 -3.45 -13.64
N ARG A 57 19.48 -2.90 -14.82
CA ARG A 57 20.43 -2.29 -15.73
C ARG A 57 20.44 -0.76 -15.68
N SER A 58 20.67 -0.19 -14.51
CA SER A 58 21.00 1.22 -14.41
C SER A 58 22.37 1.41 -13.75
N THR A 59 23.25 2.16 -14.39
CA THR A 59 24.67 2.29 -14.07
C THR A 59 24.99 3.54 -13.27
N ARG A 60 24.71 3.56 -11.95
CA ARG A 60 25.36 4.49 -11.01
C ARG A 60 25.34 3.99 -9.56
N ALA A 61 26.51 3.81 -9.01
CA ALA A 61 26.91 2.90 -7.94
C ALA A 61 26.61 3.30 -6.49
N THR A 62 25.76 4.27 -6.15
CA THR A 62 25.53 4.64 -4.74
C THR A 62 24.08 4.60 -4.27
N ASP A 63 23.10 4.72 -5.17
CA ASP A 63 21.68 4.59 -4.85
C ASP A 63 21.09 3.25 -5.34
N GLU A 64 21.78 2.56 -6.23
CA GLU A 64 21.33 1.34 -6.90
C GLU A 64 21.25 0.11 -5.98
N GLU A 65 22.16 0.01 -5.00
CA GLU A 65 22.18 -1.14 -4.09
C GLU A 65 20.91 -1.20 -3.23
N TYR A 66 20.46 -0.06 -2.71
CA TYR A 66 19.19 0.03 -1.97
C TYR A 66 17.99 -0.26 -2.87
N LYS A 67 17.98 0.23 -4.08
CA LYS A 67 16.89 0.02 -5.03
C LYS A 67 16.68 -1.46 -5.32
N VAL A 68 17.74 -2.20 -5.63
CA VAL A 68 17.70 -3.64 -5.86
C VAL A 68 17.17 -4.40 -4.64
N ALA A 69 17.64 -4.04 -3.44
CA ALA A 69 17.17 -4.68 -2.21
C ALA A 69 15.68 -4.38 -1.92
N GLU A 70 15.22 -3.14 -2.19
CA GLU A 70 13.84 -2.71 -1.97
C GLU A 70 12.84 -3.32 -2.94
N GLU A 71 13.29 -3.79 -4.09
CA GLU A 71 12.48 -4.45 -5.12
C GLU A 71 12.50 -5.98 -5.01
N LYS A 72 13.32 -6.51 -4.13
CA LYS A 72 13.53 -7.95 -4.01
C LYS A 72 12.27 -8.69 -3.55
N ILE A 73 11.88 -9.71 -4.31
CA ILE A 73 10.80 -10.62 -3.98
C ILE A 73 11.42 -11.94 -3.52
N ASN A 74 11.45 -12.18 -2.22
CA ASN A 74 11.93 -13.43 -1.63
C ASN A 74 10.85 -14.53 -1.69
N THR A 75 9.59 -14.14 -1.54
CA THR A 75 8.43 -15.03 -1.63
C THR A 75 7.27 -14.31 -2.29
N LEU A 76 6.48 -15.03 -3.05
CA LEU A 76 5.22 -14.54 -3.63
C LEU A 76 4.12 -15.56 -3.33
N ARG A 77 3.09 -15.13 -2.63
CA ARG A 77 1.87 -15.90 -2.43
C ARG A 77 0.80 -15.46 -3.39
N ILE A 78 0.18 -16.44 -4.04
CA ILE A 78 -0.99 -16.24 -4.89
C ILE A 78 -2.19 -16.92 -4.24
N LEU A 79 -3.23 -16.13 -4.06
CA LEU A 79 -4.51 -16.55 -3.55
C LEU A 79 -5.55 -16.32 -4.64
N VAL A 80 -6.36 -17.32 -4.95
CA VAL A 80 -7.45 -17.19 -5.93
C VAL A 80 -8.76 -17.52 -5.24
N PHE A 81 -9.72 -16.62 -5.39
CA PHE A 81 -11.08 -16.81 -4.92
C PHE A 81 -12.04 -16.93 -6.12
N SER A 82 -12.97 -17.82 -6.00
CA SER A 82 -14.07 -17.97 -6.94
C SER A 82 -15.39 -17.98 -6.16
N GLN A 83 -16.31 -17.08 -6.50
CA GLN A 83 -17.58 -16.92 -5.77
C GLN A 83 -17.35 -16.75 -4.25
N ASP A 84 -16.46 -15.86 -3.87
CA ASP A 84 -16.05 -15.58 -2.48
C ASP A 84 -15.44 -16.78 -1.71
N LYS A 85 -15.09 -17.86 -2.40
CA LYS A 85 -14.45 -19.02 -1.80
C LYS A 85 -13.00 -19.13 -2.24
N PRO A 86 -12.09 -19.38 -1.31
CA PRO A 86 -10.70 -19.62 -1.66
C PRO A 86 -10.59 -20.97 -2.39
N VAL A 87 -9.97 -20.95 -3.55
CA VAL A 87 -9.77 -22.14 -4.39
C VAL A 87 -8.29 -22.47 -4.59
N ILE A 88 -7.42 -21.47 -4.48
CA ILE A 88 -5.96 -21.65 -4.57
C ILE A 88 -5.29 -20.81 -3.49
N ASN A 89 -4.32 -21.40 -2.81
CA ASN A 89 -3.36 -20.76 -1.94
C ASN A 89 -1.99 -21.40 -2.22
N LYS A 90 -1.14 -20.68 -2.95
CA LYS A 90 0.17 -21.19 -3.34
C LYS A 90 1.24 -20.13 -3.13
N GLN A 91 2.31 -20.51 -2.43
CA GLN A 91 3.49 -19.67 -2.27
C GLN A 91 4.57 -20.13 -3.26
N PHE A 92 5.25 -19.18 -3.84
CA PHE A 92 6.40 -19.34 -4.72
C PHE A 92 7.63 -18.75 -4.04
N SER A 93 8.76 -19.41 -4.19
CA SER A 93 10.07 -18.93 -3.74
C SER A 93 10.73 -18.04 -4.79
N GLU A 94 11.78 -17.29 -4.38
CA GLU A 94 12.60 -16.49 -5.28
C GLU A 94 13.13 -17.31 -6.48
N ALA A 95 13.52 -18.59 -6.25
CA ALA A 95 14.01 -19.46 -7.30
C ALA A 95 12.95 -19.81 -8.36
N GLU A 96 11.67 -19.90 -7.97
CA GLU A 96 10.56 -20.16 -8.88
C GLU A 96 10.13 -18.91 -9.66
N LEU A 97 10.55 -17.72 -9.19
CA LEU A 97 10.29 -16.41 -9.81
C LEU A 97 11.42 -15.92 -10.71
N SER A 98 12.46 -16.72 -10.92
CA SER A 98 13.71 -16.29 -11.56
C SER A 98 13.56 -15.75 -12.99
N ASP A 99 12.50 -16.11 -13.69
CA ASP A 99 12.15 -15.61 -15.03
C ASP A 99 11.03 -14.56 -15.02
N GLY A 100 10.63 -14.07 -13.83
CA GLY A 100 9.55 -13.11 -13.67
C GLY A 100 8.16 -13.65 -13.96
N SER A 101 7.99 -14.98 -13.98
CA SER A 101 6.70 -15.60 -14.27
C SER A 101 6.46 -16.83 -13.42
N VAL A 102 5.23 -17.07 -13.01
CA VAL A 102 4.82 -18.30 -12.33
C VAL A 102 3.55 -18.86 -12.95
N THR A 103 3.44 -20.17 -12.98
CA THR A 103 2.23 -20.85 -13.45
C THR A 103 1.40 -21.35 -12.27
N VAL A 104 0.14 -20.97 -12.28
CA VAL A 104 -0.86 -21.40 -11.32
C VAL A 104 -1.81 -22.36 -12.03
N GLU A 105 -1.87 -23.60 -11.56
CA GLU A 105 -2.73 -24.63 -12.10
C GLU A 105 -4.06 -24.71 -11.36
N GLY A 106 -5.09 -25.21 -12.03
CA GLY A 106 -6.40 -25.45 -11.39
C GLY A 106 -7.22 -24.20 -11.17
N VAL A 107 -6.94 -23.10 -11.88
CA VAL A 107 -7.71 -21.85 -11.79
C VAL A 107 -9.08 -22.06 -12.45
N PRO A 108 -10.19 -21.82 -11.74
CA PRO A 108 -11.54 -21.96 -12.31
C PRO A 108 -11.73 -21.01 -13.48
N VAL A 109 -12.38 -21.50 -14.52
CA VAL A 109 -12.82 -20.67 -15.64
C VAL A 109 -13.99 -19.81 -15.18
N GLY A 110 -14.01 -18.51 -15.54
CA GLY A 110 -14.97 -17.51 -15.08
C GLY A 110 -14.30 -16.33 -14.39
N THR A 111 -15.09 -15.51 -13.72
CA THR A 111 -14.56 -14.40 -12.92
C THR A 111 -13.98 -14.93 -11.62
N VAL A 112 -12.74 -14.57 -11.35
CA VAL A 112 -12.02 -14.88 -10.11
C VAL A 112 -11.36 -13.64 -9.56
N ASP A 113 -11.23 -13.57 -8.23
CA ASP A 113 -10.41 -12.59 -7.54
C ASP A 113 -9.01 -13.17 -7.34
N ILE A 114 -7.98 -12.49 -7.81
CA ILE A 114 -6.59 -12.89 -7.64
C ILE A 114 -5.89 -11.89 -6.73
N TYR A 115 -5.35 -12.38 -5.63
CA TYR A 115 -4.53 -11.62 -4.71
C TYR A 115 -3.08 -12.12 -4.80
N ALA A 116 -2.15 -11.19 -4.92
CA ALA A 116 -0.72 -11.46 -4.86
C ALA A 116 -0.11 -10.72 -3.67
N VAL A 117 0.62 -11.44 -2.83
CA VAL A 117 1.31 -10.88 -1.66
C VAL A 117 2.77 -11.32 -1.69
N ALA A 118 3.68 -10.35 -1.85
CA ALA A 118 5.11 -10.60 -1.77
C ALA A 118 5.62 -10.28 -0.36
N ASN A 119 6.55 -11.11 0.11
CA ASN A 119 7.27 -10.91 1.37
C ASN A 119 6.36 -10.79 2.60
N GLU A 120 5.29 -11.58 2.70
CA GLU A 120 4.31 -11.52 3.80
C GLU A 120 4.93 -11.63 5.19
N ALA A 121 6.04 -12.37 5.32
CA ALA A 121 6.78 -12.50 6.56
C ALA A 121 7.35 -11.15 7.06
N ALA A 122 7.60 -10.19 6.19
CA ALA A 122 8.01 -8.84 6.58
C ALA A 122 6.93 -8.11 7.38
N LEU A 123 5.67 -8.50 7.23
CA LEU A 123 4.53 -8.01 8.02
C LEU A 123 4.23 -8.88 9.25
N GLY A 124 5.06 -9.90 9.54
CA GLY A 124 4.78 -10.90 10.56
C GLY A 124 3.56 -11.75 10.24
N LYS A 125 3.22 -11.92 8.98
CA LYS A 125 2.06 -12.70 8.52
C LYS A 125 2.51 -13.97 7.83
N ASP A 126 1.65 -14.99 7.96
CA ASP A 126 1.72 -16.25 7.23
C ASP A 126 0.30 -16.60 6.78
N TYR A 127 0.07 -16.48 5.49
CA TYR A 127 -1.20 -16.76 4.86
C TYR A 127 -1.26 -18.19 4.28
N SER A 128 -0.41 -19.11 4.73
CA SER A 128 -0.52 -20.53 4.37
C SER A 128 -1.83 -21.14 4.86
N ASP A 129 -2.33 -20.67 6.01
CA ASP A 129 -3.68 -20.95 6.46
C ASP A 129 -4.65 -19.90 5.91
N MET A 130 -5.59 -20.36 5.09
CA MET A 130 -6.59 -19.48 4.48
C MET A 130 -7.45 -18.74 5.51
N ALA A 131 -7.74 -19.33 6.65
CA ALA A 131 -8.50 -18.68 7.71
C ALA A 131 -7.80 -17.40 8.19
N ASN A 132 -6.47 -17.42 8.30
CA ASN A 132 -5.69 -16.23 8.69
C ASN A 132 -5.81 -15.08 7.68
N PHE A 133 -5.99 -15.40 6.39
CA PHE A 133 -6.20 -14.37 5.37
C PHE A 133 -7.65 -13.90 5.35
N GLU A 134 -8.61 -14.81 5.37
CA GLU A 134 -10.04 -14.52 5.31
C GLU A 134 -10.53 -13.73 6.54
N ASP A 135 -10.07 -14.09 7.73
CA ASP A 135 -10.43 -13.40 8.98
C ASP A 135 -9.96 -11.94 9.01
N ASN A 136 -8.96 -11.61 8.19
CA ASN A 136 -8.43 -10.25 8.06
C ASN A 136 -8.96 -9.51 6.81
N LEU A 137 -9.80 -10.15 5.98
CA LEU A 137 -10.44 -9.47 4.86
C LEU A 137 -11.60 -8.58 5.34
N VAL A 138 -11.47 -7.30 5.14
CA VAL A 138 -12.47 -6.29 5.50
C VAL A 138 -13.14 -5.76 4.24
N GLN A 139 -14.48 -5.68 4.26
CA GLN A 139 -15.23 -5.06 3.18
C GLN A 139 -15.21 -3.53 3.38
N VAL A 140 -14.60 -2.81 2.46
CA VAL A 140 -14.57 -1.34 2.43
C VAL A 140 -15.09 -0.87 1.07
N GLY A 141 -16.21 -0.15 1.06
CA GLY A 141 -16.92 0.10 -0.18
C GLY A 141 -17.35 -1.22 -0.84
N ASN A 142 -16.92 -1.46 -2.07
CA ASN A 142 -17.20 -2.69 -2.82
C ASN A 142 -15.97 -3.62 -2.92
N THR A 143 -14.86 -3.28 -2.26
CA THR A 143 -13.59 -3.99 -2.37
C THR A 143 -13.22 -4.65 -1.06
N LYS A 144 -12.82 -5.92 -1.12
CA LYS A 144 -12.24 -6.62 0.04
C LYS A 144 -10.78 -6.23 0.20
N LYS A 145 -10.38 -5.85 1.40
CA LYS A 145 -9.02 -5.44 1.75
C LYS A 145 -8.53 -6.27 2.93
N ALA A 146 -7.31 -6.81 2.82
CA ALA A 146 -6.69 -7.46 3.96
C ALA A 146 -6.17 -6.42 4.96
N LEU A 147 -6.65 -6.50 6.20
CA LEU A 147 -6.19 -5.67 7.31
C LEU A 147 -4.94 -6.31 7.94
N VAL A 148 -3.85 -5.56 7.99
CA VAL A 148 -2.64 -5.92 8.72
C VAL A 148 -2.57 -5.05 9.95
N MET A 149 -2.55 -5.66 11.14
CA MET A 149 -2.38 -4.99 12.42
C MET A 149 -1.02 -5.33 13.00
N ASP A 150 -0.36 -4.34 13.56
CA ASP A 150 0.91 -4.47 14.28
C ASP A 150 0.81 -3.71 15.62
N GLU A 151 0.03 -4.27 16.55
CA GLU A 151 -0.28 -3.68 17.86
C GLU A 151 0.98 -3.34 18.67
N HIS A 152 2.06 -4.04 18.42
CA HIS A 152 3.33 -3.82 19.11
C HIS A 152 4.33 -3.02 18.28
N ARG A 153 3.98 -2.65 17.06
CA ARG A 153 4.85 -1.93 16.10
C ARG A 153 6.22 -2.61 15.93
N THR A 154 6.20 -3.95 15.88
CA THR A 154 7.42 -4.77 15.82
C THR A 154 7.97 -4.91 14.41
N HIS A 155 7.12 -4.68 13.40
CA HIS A 155 7.48 -4.82 12.00
C HIS A 155 7.79 -3.46 11.36
N PHE A 156 6.90 -2.47 11.57
CA PHE A 156 7.09 -1.10 11.07
C PHE A 156 6.69 -0.09 12.18
N PRO A 157 7.40 1.05 12.32
CA PRO A 157 8.49 1.52 11.47
C PRO A 157 9.80 0.75 11.71
N LYS A 158 10.49 0.44 10.65
CA LYS A 158 11.81 -0.20 10.73
C LYS A 158 12.86 0.57 9.97
N ARG A 159 14.04 0.58 10.57
CA ARG A 159 15.26 1.02 9.92
C ARG A 159 16.02 -0.25 9.53
N PHE A 160 15.96 -0.59 8.26
CA PHE A 160 16.74 -1.70 7.75
C PHE A 160 18.09 -1.21 7.23
N THR A 161 19.13 -2.02 7.45
CA THR A 161 20.29 -1.99 6.60
C THR A 161 19.90 -2.58 5.24
N GLU A 162 20.63 -2.25 4.20
CA GLU A 162 20.45 -2.85 2.88
C GLU A 162 20.44 -4.39 2.93
N GLN A 163 21.33 -4.98 3.74
CA GLN A 163 21.38 -6.42 3.92
C GLN A 163 20.08 -6.99 4.54
N GLU A 164 19.49 -6.31 5.51
CA GLU A 164 18.22 -6.74 6.13
C GLU A 164 17.07 -6.63 5.16
N ILE A 165 17.02 -5.56 4.34
CA ILE A 165 15.99 -5.42 3.29
C ILE A 165 16.16 -6.53 2.25
N ALA A 166 17.38 -6.81 1.81
CA ALA A 166 17.65 -7.89 0.86
C ALA A 166 17.28 -9.28 1.42
N GLN A 167 17.41 -9.46 2.73
CA GLN A 167 17.08 -10.72 3.41
C GLN A 167 15.57 -10.91 3.61
N HIS A 168 14.86 -9.87 4.01
CA HIS A 168 13.45 -9.94 4.38
C HIS A 168 12.52 -9.49 3.27
N GLY A 169 12.98 -8.62 2.36
CA GLY A 169 12.19 -7.93 1.37
C GLY A 169 11.29 -6.87 1.99
N LEU A 170 10.66 -6.07 1.15
CA LEU A 170 9.56 -5.19 1.56
C LEU A 170 8.22 -5.84 1.21
N PRO A 171 7.17 -5.66 2.03
CA PRO A 171 5.87 -6.20 1.71
C PRO A 171 5.30 -5.48 0.49
N MET A 172 4.85 -6.24 -0.50
CA MET A 172 4.20 -5.73 -1.70
C MET A 172 2.91 -6.50 -1.93
N SER A 173 1.95 -5.88 -2.59
CA SER A 173 0.67 -6.50 -2.86
C SER A 173 0.05 -6.03 -4.16
N TRP A 174 -0.83 -6.88 -4.71
CA TRP A 174 -1.63 -6.61 -5.88
C TRP A 174 -2.93 -7.41 -5.79
N HIS A 175 -4.02 -6.83 -6.31
CA HIS A 175 -5.32 -7.50 -6.40
C HIS A 175 -6.03 -7.06 -7.67
N ARG A 176 -6.72 -8.01 -8.30
CA ARG A 176 -7.59 -7.75 -9.45
C ARG A 176 -8.63 -8.87 -9.62
N ASP A 177 -9.82 -8.45 -10.02
CA ASP A 177 -10.83 -9.34 -10.60
C ASP A 177 -10.42 -9.65 -12.04
N VAL A 178 -10.38 -10.93 -12.38
CA VAL A 178 -9.92 -11.40 -13.70
C VAL A 178 -10.92 -12.36 -14.28
N GLN A 179 -11.25 -12.16 -15.57
CA GLN A 179 -12.01 -13.12 -16.35
C GLN A 179 -11.08 -14.20 -16.89
N ILE A 180 -11.22 -15.43 -16.38
CA ILE A 180 -10.48 -16.58 -16.86
C ILE A 180 -11.25 -17.25 -17.99
N ILE A 181 -10.61 -17.34 -19.16
CA ILE A 181 -11.20 -17.93 -20.36
C ILE A 181 -10.80 -19.39 -20.47
N PRO A 182 -11.66 -20.24 -21.10
CA PRO A 182 -11.25 -21.61 -21.44
C PRO A 182 -10.00 -21.60 -22.30
N SER A 183 -9.01 -22.43 -21.93
CA SER A 183 -7.77 -22.55 -22.68
C SER A 183 -7.88 -23.69 -23.72
N ASP A 184 -7.32 -23.47 -24.89
CA ASP A 184 -7.08 -24.46 -25.95
C ASP A 184 -5.74 -25.19 -25.79
N GLY A 185 -5.06 -25.00 -24.65
CA GLY A 185 -3.75 -25.54 -24.32
C GLY A 185 -2.68 -24.47 -24.09
N THR A 186 -2.96 -23.21 -24.43
CA THR A 186 -2.07 -22.08 -24.12
C THR A 186 -2.57 -21.37 -22.84
N PRO A 187 -1.75 -21.27 -21.77
CA PRO A 187 -2.14 -20.56 -20.57
C PRO A 187 -2.40 -19.06 -20.87
N GLN A 188 -3.47 -18.51 -20.25
CA GLN A 188 -3.69 -17.09 -20.23
C GLN A 188 -2.59 -16.42 -19.40
N THR A 189 -2.04 -15.29 -19.89
CA THR A 189 -1.07 -14.49 -19.13
C THR A 189 -1.74 -13.29 -18.49
N ILE A 190 -1.45 -13.05 -17.22
CA ILE A 190 -1.96 -11.94 -16.43
C ILE A 190 -0.77 -11.17 -15.87
N GLU A 191 -0.73 -9.87 -16.10
CA GLU A 191 0.28 -8.97 -15.54
C GLU A 191 -0.05 -8.66 -14.07
N VAL A 192 0.95 -8.82 -13.20
CA VAL A 192 0.87 -8.59 -11.75
C VAL A 192 1.80 -7.43 -11.38
N GLU A 193 1.26 -6.25 -11.27
CA GLU A 193 1.99 -5.04 -10.91
C GLU A 193 2.02 -4.87 -9.39
N LEU A 194 2.99 -5.49 -8.74
CA LEU A 194 3.15 -5.39 -7.29
C LEU A 194 3.51 -3.97 -6.86
N GLU A 195 2.80 -3.46 -5.85
CA GLU A 195 3.10 -2.18 -5.21
C GLU A 195 3.53 -2.40 -3.76
N ARG A 196 4.57 -1.67 -3.32
CA ARG A 196 5.01 -1.70 -1.92
C ARG A 196 3.88 -1.26 -1.00
N SER A 197 3.62 -2.03 0.06
CA SER A 197 2.56 -1.75 1.03
C SER A 197 2.96 -0.70 2.06
N VAL A 198 4.23 -0.32 2.09
CA VAL A 198 4.83 0.67 2.99
C VAL A 198 5.27 1.92 2.26
N ALA A 199 5.54 2.98 3.01
CA ALA A 199 6.21 4.20 2.54
C ALA A 199 7.66 4.24 3.04
N LYS A 200 8.49 5.05 2.39
CA LYS A 200 9.89 5.29 2.75
C LYS A 200 10.09 6.72 3.23
N LEU A 201 10.73 6.87 4.38
CA LEU A 201 11.25 8.14 4.86
C LEU A 201 12.76 8.13 4.64
N ASN A 202 13.26 9.01 3.80
CA ASN A 202 14.68 9.24 3.56
C ASN A 202 15.13 10.48 4.33
N VAL A 203 15.83 10.27 5.43
CA VAL A 203 16.39 11.37 6.23
C VAL A 203 17.81 11.67 5.73
N ILE A 204 17.95 12.73 4.94
CA ILE A 204 19.19 13.17 4.32
C ILE A 204 19.78 14.28 5.19
N MET A 205 20.79 13.95 5.96
CA MET A 205 21.41 14.86 6.92
C MET A 205 22.67 15.46 6.32
N ASN A 206 22.72 16.79 6.21
CA ASN A 206 23.85 17.54 5.66
C ASN A 206 24.54 18.32 6.78
N ASN A 207 25.81 18.06 7.00
CA ASN A 207 26.64 18.82 7.92
C ASN A 207 27.36 19.95 7.16
N THR A 208 27.04 21.20 7.44
CA THR A 208 27.72 22.36 6.83
C THR A 208 28.87 22.90 7.67
N LEU A 209 29.15 22.27 8.81
CA LEU A 209 30.30 22.63 9.66
C LEU A 209 31.56 22.00 9.13
N SER A 210 32.70 22.61 9.47
CA SER A 210 34.04 22.10 9.05
C SER A 210 34.53 20.89 9.86
N HIS A 211 33.82 20.52 10.93
CA HIS A 211 34.14 19.39 11.80
C HIS A 211 33.02 18.34 11.78
N PRO A 212 33.32 17.08 12.08
CA PRO A 212 32.29 16.04 12.14
C PRO A 212 31.31 16.27 13.29
N ILE A 213 30.09 15.84 13.07
CA ILE A 213 29.02 15.76 14.09
C ILE A 213 28.49 14.33 14.15
N THR A 214 28.05 13.93 15.33
CA THR A 214 27.42 12.62 15.53
C THR A 214 25.96 12.81 15.96
N ILE A 215 25.02 12.26 15.21
CA ILE A 215 23.62 12.20 15.63
C ILE A 215 23.51 11.07 16.65
N THR A 216 23.04 11.40 17.85
CA THR A 216 22.88 10.48 18.97
C THR A 216 21.44 10.03 19.18
N SER A 217 20.46 10.86 18.80
CA SER A 217 19.06 10.46 18.76
C SER A 217 18.27 11.18 17.66
N MET A 218 17.15 10.59 17.29
CA MET A 218 16.21 11.13 16.34
C MET A 218 14.78 10.87 16.85
N THR A 219 13.97 11.91 16.92
CA THR A 219 12.60 11.87 17.42
C THR A 219 11.66 12.30 16.33
N PHE A 220 10.62 11.50 16.10
CA PHE A 220 9.53 11.82 15.18
C PHE A 220 8.25 12.06 15.96
N GLY A 221 7.36 12.85 15.38
CA GLY A 221 6.03 13.10 15.95
C GLY A 221 5.09 11.91 15.84
N GLU A 222 3.85 12.12 16.23
CA GLU A 222 2.80 11.11 16.36
C GLU A 222 2.12 10.82 15.01
N PHE A 223 2.81 10.11 14.11
CA PHE A 223 2.27 9.78 12.78
C PHE A 223 2.59 8.35 12.31
N PHE A 224 3.16 7.53 13.15
CA PHE A 224 3.48 6.13 12.83
C PHE A 224 2.28 5.24 13.15
N GLY A 225 1.56 4.80 12.10
CA GLY A 225 0.39 3.96 12.24
C GLY A 225 0.71 2.54 12.71
N ASP A 226 -0.24 1.90 13.38
CA ASP A 226 -0.17 0.52 13.87
C ASP A 226 -0.73 -0.49 12.87
N ARG A 227 -1.39 -0.05 11.82
CA ARG A 227 -2.08 -0.92 10.86
C ARG A 227 -2.10 -0.33 9.45
N LEU A 228 -2.37 -1.21 8.47
CA LEU A 228 -2.57 -0.83 7.08
C LEU A 228 -3.58 -1.76 6.39
N TYR A 229 -4.17 -1.33 5.29
CA TYR A 229 -4.77 -2.24 4.32
C TYR A 229 -3.69 -2.79 3.39
N LEU A 230 -3.62 -4.11 3.26
CA LEU A 230 -2.65 -4.75 2.36
C LEU A 230 -2.96 -4.43 0.89
N PHE A 231 -4.25 -4.41 0.52
CA PHE A 231 -4.71 -4.00 -0.80
C PHE A 231 -5.38 -2.63 -0.70
N ARG A 232 -5.13 -1.76 -1.66
CA ARG A 232 -5.69 -0.41 -1.70
C ARG A 232 -6.63 -0.22 -2.88
N GLU A 233 -7.60 0.62 -2.71
CA GLU A 233 -8.48 1.13 -3.75
C GLU A 233 -8.08 2.53 -4.19
N GLN A 234 -7.55 3.32 -3.26
CA GLN A 234 -7.18 4.72 -3.46
C GLN A 234 -5.75 4.99 -2.95
N THR A 235 -5.17 6.09 -3.40
CA THR A 235 -3.81 6.51 -3.02
C THR A 235 -3.64 6.69 -1.51
N LEU A 236 -4.67 7.21 -0.82
CA LEU A 236 -4.71 7.37 0.65
C LEU A 236 -5.77 6.43 1.20
N ASP A 237 -5.37 5.25 1.59
CA ASP A 237 -6.23 4.20 2.10
C ASP A 237 -5.63 3.69 3.41
N VAL A 238 -6.10 4.28 4.51
CA VAL A 238 -5.67 3.97 5.87
C VAL A 238 -6.90 3.52 6.65
N PRO A 239 -6.83 2.45 7.43
CA PRO A 239 -7.92 2.02 8.29
C PRO A 239 -8.39 3.12 9.25
N ASP A 240 -9.72 3.29 9.39
CA ASP A 240 -10.32 4.36 10.21
C ASP A 240 -9.87 4.30 11.69
N ASP A 241 -9.64 3.09 12.22
CA ASP A 241 -9.23 2.88 13.61
C ASP A 241 -7.71 2.87 13.80
N THR A 242 -6.94 3.42 12.84
CA THR A 242 -5.49 3.48 12.94
C THR A 242 -5.07 4.34 14.12
N GLU A 243 -4.30 3.74 15.03
CA GLU A 243 -3.65 4.45 16.11
C GLU A 243 -2.26 4.91 15.67
N TYR A 244 -1.93 6.15 16.02
CA TYR A 244 -0.64 6.74 15.70
C TYR A 244 0.22 6.93 16.95
N ASP A 245 1.53 6.82 16.79
CA ASP A 245 2.48 6.93 17.88
C ASP A 245 3.71 7.76 17.49
N VAL A 246 4.42 8.23 18.48
CA VAL A 246 5.74 8.84 18.32
C VAL A 246 6.79 7.77 18.11
N GLN A 247 7.88 8.13 17.41
CA GLN A 247 9.05 7.24 17.32
C GLN A 247 10.32 7.95 17.79
N ASN A 248 11.03 7.27 18.67
CA ASN A 248 12.29 7.73 19.22
C ASN A 248 13.38 6.70 18.93
N TYR A 249 14.39 7.13 18.20
CA TYR A 249 15.60 6.34 17.99
C TYR A 249 16.69 6.90 18.89
N GLU A 250 16.92 6.23 20.00
CA GLU A 250 17.95 6.56 20.96
C GLU A 250 19.23 5.75 20.71
N SER A 251 20.33 6.22 21.27
CA SER A 251 21.64 5.57 21.16
C SER A 251 22.11 5.37 19.71
N LEU A 252 21.75 6.30 18.84
CA LEU A 252 22.30 6.36 17.49
C LEU A 252 23.77 6.75 17.56
N SER A 253 24.56 6.30 16.58
CA SER A 253 25.95 6.71 16.40
C SER A 253 26.18 6.96 14.90
N VAL A 254 25.44 7.95 14.37
CA VAL A 254 25.54 8.33 12.96
C VAL A 254 26.51 9.50 12.83
N GLU A 255 27.75 9.21 12.47
CA GLU A 255 28.78 10.22 12.22
C GLU A 255 28.62 10.82 10.82
N ILE A 256 28.65 12.14 10.74
CA ILE A 256 28.61 12.92 9.51
C ILE A 256 29.84 13.79 9.48
N GLY A 257 30.78 13.51 8.58
CA GLY A 257 32.01 14.28 8.42
C GLY A 257 31.80 15.77 8.18
N GLY A 258 32.77 16.58 8.41
CA GLY A 258 32.72 18.03 8.09
C GLY A 258 32.40 18.24 6.61
N TYR A 259 31.41 19.09 6.31
CA TYR A 259 30.83 19.32 4.97
C TYR A 259 30.33 18.05 4.28
N GLY A 260 30.03 17.02 5.08
CA GLY A 260 29.52 15.72 4.60
C GLY A 260 28.00 15.57 4.65
N SER A 261 27.54 14.48 4.08
CA SER A 261 26.14 14.07 4.10
C SER A 261 26.00 12.61 4.50
N LYS A 262 24.88 12.28 5.11
CA LYS A 262 24.50 10.91 5.45
C LYS A 262 23.01 10.73 5.28
N THR A 263 22.61 9.63 4.66
CA THR A 263 21.19 9.26 4.51
C THR A 263 20.84 8.11 5.44
N LEU A 264 19.64 8.17 6.00
CA LEU A 264 19.03 7.14 6.82
C LEU A 264 17.65 6.84 6.27
N ALA A 265 17.42 5.60 5.87
CA ALA A 265 16.11 5.15 5.38
C ALA A 265 15.30 4.49 6.51
N LEU A 266 14.04 4.83 6.58
CA LEU A 266 13.02 4.23 7.44
C LEU A 266 11.84 3.82 6.57
N TYR A 267 11.22 2.70 6.92
CA TYR A 267 10.00 2.23 6.26
C TYR A 267 8.86 2.28 7.26
N ILE A 268 7.71 2.76 6.83
CA ILE A 268 6.56 3.00 7.70
C ILE A 268 5.27 2.55 7.01
N TYR A 269 4.24 2.26 7.79
CA TYR A 269 2.89 2.12 7.27
C TYR A 269 2.38 3.46 6.72
N PRO A 270 1.44 3.45 5.76
CA PRO A 270 0.78 4.67 5.32
C PRO A 270 0.21 5.43 6.51
N SER A 271 0.24 6.76 6.44
CA SER A 271 -0.17 7.62 7.56
C SER A 271 -1.11 8.73 7.10
N TYR A 272 -2.20 8.92 7.84
CA TYR A 272 -3.12 10.06 7.73
C TYR A 272 -3.43 10.60 9.12
N ALA A 273 -2.36 10.92 9.88
CA ALA A 273 -2.45 11.27 11.30
C ALA A 273 -3.01 12.68 11.55
N TRP A 274 -2.94 13.60 10.56
CA TRP A 274 -3.36 14.97 10.74
C TRP A 274 -4.79 15.20 10.20
N THR A 275 -5.78 14.87 11.01
CA THR A 275 -7.20 15.01 10.68
C THR A 275 -7.82 16.32 11.14
N ASP A 276 -7.12 17.07 12.00
CA ASP A 276 -7.58 18.32 12.61
C ASP A 276 -6.60 19.48 12.33
N ALA A 277 -6.91 20.29 11.33
CA ALA A 277 -6.07 21.42 10.92
C ALA A 277 -5.97 22.54 11.99
N SER A 278 -6.76 22.50 13.07
CA SER A 278 -6.63 23.42 14.21
C SER A 278 -5.47 23.05 15.14
N LYS A 279 -4.95 21.83 15.03
CA LYS A 279 -3.79 21.35 15.77
C LYS A 279 -2.50 21.52 14.95
N ASN A 280 -1.38 21.48 15.64
CA ASN A 280 -0.08 21.42 14.98
C ASN A 280 0.06 20.10 14.20
N SER A 281 0.76 20.16 13.06
CA SER A 281 1.06 18.95 12.29
C SER A 281 1.84 17.94 13.15
N PRO A 282 1.43 16.67 13.19
CA PRO A 282 2.18 15.61 13.87
C PRO A 282 3.42 15.20 13.07
N TYR A 283 3.51 15.56 11.79
CA TYR A 283 4.64 15.23 10.94
C TYR A 283 5.83 16.12 11.26
N THR A 284 6.61 15.71 12.26
CA THR A 284 7.76 16.45 12.78
C THR A 284 8.97 15.53 12.93
N ILE A 285 10.16 16.12 12.92
CA ILE A 285 11.42 15.46 13.25
C ILE A 285 12.31 16.37 14.07
N GLY A 286 12.91 15.82 15.13
CA GLY A 286 13.94 16.43 15.95
C GLY A 286 15.20 15.58 15.99
N PHE A 287 16.33 16.19 16.30
CA PHE A 287 17.62 15.53 16.41
C PHE A 287 18.31 15.87 17.72
N THR A 288 19.09 14.95 18.25
CA THR A 288 20.14 15.26 19.23
C THR A 288 21.48 14.86 18.65
N THR A 289 22.41 15.76 18.74
CA THR A 289 23.80 15.51 18.33
C THR A 289 24.69 15.36 19.56
N SER A 290 25.95 15.01 19.34
CA SER A 290 26.95 14.98 20.40
C SER A 290 27.20 16.35 21.06
N THR A 291 26.76 17.46 20.42
CA THR A 291 27.01 18.83 20.88
C THR A 291 25.73 19.53 21.36
N ALA A 292 24.60 19.29 20.74
CA ALA A 292 23.36 19.99 21.06
C ALA A 292 22.10 19.20 20.64
N PRO A 293 20.96 19.38 21.33
CA PRO A 293 19.65 19.00 20.84
C PRO A 293 19.13 20.03 19.82
N TYR A 294 18.34 19.56 18.86
CA TYR A 294 17.55 20.38 17.92
C TYR A 294 16.09 20.05 18.11
N ASP A 295 15.30 21.09 18.38
CA ASP A 295 13.85 20.93 18.58
C ASP A 295 13.17 20.30 17.37
N ALA A 296 12.05 19.64 17.62
CA ALA A 296 11.25 19.03 16.56
C ALA A 296 10.67 20.12 15.64
N ILE A 297 10.89 19.98 14.33
CA ILE A 297 10.44 20.89 13.29
C ILE A 297 9.43 20.18 12.40
N PRO A 298 8.30 20.84 12.05
CA PRO A 298 7.30 20.27 11.17
C PRO A 298 7.83 20.10 9.73
N PHE A 299 7.34 19.07 9.06
CA PHE A 299 7.58 18.84 7.64
C PHE A 299 6.81 19.88 6.83
N ILE A 300 7.54 20.76 6.16
CA ILE A 300 6.99 21.82 5.31
C ILE A 300 7.52 21.61 3.90
N ASN A 301 6.62 21.50 2.92
CA ASN A 301 6.98 21.36 1.52
C ASN A 301 7.61 22.65 0.96
N GLU A 302 8.14 22.60 -0.26
CA GLU A 302 8.79 23.74 -0.93
C GLU A 302 7.85 24.94 -1.15
N TYR A 303 6.53 24.73 -1.11
CA TYR A 303 5.49 25.77 -1.24
C TYR A 303 5.02 26.31 0.12
N GLY A 304 5.65 25.92 1.23
CA GLY A 304 5.27 26.34 2.57
C GLY A 304 4.05 25.63 3.17
N GLY A 305 3.51 24.64 2.49
CA GLY A 305 2.42 23.79 2.98
C GLY A 305 2.92 22.70 3.92
N ALA A 306 2.17 22.40 4.96
CA ALA A 306 2.50 21.29 5.85
C ALA A 306 2.12 19.94 5.21
N LEU A 307 2.90 18.89 5.51
CA LEU A 307 2.53 17.54 5.17
C LEU A 307 1.31 17.11 5.98
N ASN A 308 0.36 16.45 5.33
CA ASN A 308 -0.87 15.97 5.97
C ASN A 308 -1.06 14.45 5.87
N SER A 309 -0.27 13.79 5.06
CA SER A 309 -0.39 12.34 4.84
C SER A 309 0.87 11.76 4.21
N ILE A 310 1.06 10.47 4.38
CA ILE A 310 2.11 9.69 3.73
C ILE A 310 1.45 8.45 3.13
N ALA A 311 1.35 8.41 1.81
CA ALA A 311 0.75 7.29 1.10
C ALA A 311 1.75 6.11 0.96
N ARG A 312 1.22 4.89 0.83
CA ARG A 312 2.04 3.72 0.46
C ARG A 312 2.73 3.93 -0.88
N ASN A 313 3.81 3.21 -1.10
CA ASN A 313 4.61 3.29 -2.33
C ASN A 313 5.07 4.71 -2.68
N LYS A 314 5.22 5.58 -1.67
CA LYS A 314 5.78 6.92 -1.80
C LYS A 314 7.06 7.04 -1.00
N GLN A 315 7.98 7.86 -1.51
CA GLN A 315 9.20 8.25 -0.82
C GLN A 315 9.08 9.70 -0.36
N VAL A 316 9.45 9.91 0.89
CA VAL A 316 9.49 11.21 1.53
C VAL A 316 10.94 11.55 1.82
N ASN A 317 11.51 12.52 1.12
CA ASN A 317 12.87 13.01 1.37
C ASN A 317 12.82 14.15 2.39
N ILE A 318 13.51 13.98 3.50
CA ILE A 318 13.66 14.96 4.57
C ILE A 318 15.10 15.46 4.54
N HIS A 319 15.32 16.64 3.96
CA HIS A 319 16.65 17.25 3.91
C HIS A 319 16.90 18.08 5.18
N ALA A 320 17.71 17.55 6.08
CA ALA A 320 18.09 18.18 7.32
C ALA A 320 19.48 18.83 7.17
N THR A 321 19.56 20.15 7.23
CA THR A 321 20.83 20.88 7.18
C THR A 321 21.22 21.36 8.58
N LEU A 322 22.33 20.85 9.08
CA LEU A 322 22.92 21.17 10.38
C LEU A 322 23.99 22.24 10.15
N SER A 323 23.67 23.49 10.44
CA SER A 323 24.50 24.64 10.09
C SER A 323 25.16 25.34 11.29
N SER A 324 24.69 25.09 12.51
CA SER A 324 25.32 25.56 13.76
C SER A 324 24.78 24.70 14.91
N GLU A 325 25.36 24.88 16.11
CA GLU A 325 24.93 24.17 17.31
C GLU A 325 23.44 24.38 17.70
N ALA A 326 22.75 25.34 17.06
CA ALA A 326 21.36 25.71 17.36
C ALA A 326 20.45 25.84 16.13
N ASN A 327 20.94 25.70 14.90
CA ASN A 327 20.15 25.93 13.70
C ASN A 327 20.01 24.65 12.86
N LEU A 328 18.79 24.12 12.82
CA LEU A 328 18.37 23.07 11.90
C LEU A 328 17.47 23.68 10.84
N THR A 329 17.79 23.46 9.57
CA THR A 329 16.91 23.81 8.46
C THR A 329 16.42 22.52 7.83
N LEU A 330 15.09 22.35 7.71
CA LEU A 330 14.49 21.22 7.02
C LEU A 330 13.93 21.67 5.68
N LYS A 331 14.21 20.88 4.66
CA LYS A 331 13.53 20.88 3.38
C LYS A 331 12.82 19.56 3.21
N PHE A 332 11.70 19.58 2.51
CA PHE A 332 10.83 18.44 2.41
C PHE A 332 10.39 18.20 0.96
N GLU A 333 10.40 16.95 0.53
CA GLU A 333 9.99 16.54 -0.80
C GLU A 333 9.25 15.20 -0.73
N VAL A 334 8.06 15.12 -1.32
CA VAL A 334 7.34 13.86 -1.53
C VAL A 334 7.39 13.52 -3.00
N LYS A 335 7.86 12.33 -3.33
CA LYS A 335 7.90 11.84 -4.70
C LYS A 335 7.45 10.38 -4.79
N ASP A 336 7.18 9.94 -6.00
CA ASP A 336 7.02 8.53 -6.26
C ASP A 336 8.34 7.80 -5.94
N TRP A 337 8.24 6.60 -5.39
CA TRP A 337 9.42 5.89 -4.91
C TRP A 337 10.45 5.58 -6.01
N ASP A 338 9.99 5.41 -7.25
CA ASP A 338 10.83 5.00 -8.39
C ASP A 338 11.19 6.15 -9.34
N THR A 339 10.92 7.43 -8.98
CA THR A 339 11.31 8.57 -9.83
C THR A 339 12.79 8.87 -9.70
N GLU A 340 13.54 8.67 -10.78
CA GLU A 340 14.92 9.14 -10.90
C GLU A 340 14.94 10.67 -11.05
N GLU A 341 15.69 11.37 -10.21
CA GLU A 341 16.03 12.76 -10.46
C GLU A 341 17.03 12.83 -11.63
N ILE A 342 16.57 13.25 -12.80
CA ILE A 342 17.48 13.62 -13.89
C ILE A 342 18.06 15.00 -13.54
N THR A 343 19.20 15.02 -12.89
CA THR A 343 19.96 16.26 -12.71
C THR A 343 20.55 16.65 -14.07
N VAL A 344 19.88 17.54 -14.77
CA VAL A 344 20.44 18.14 -16.00
C VAL A 344 21.61 19.04 -15.57
N PRO A 345 22.86 18.75 -15.97
CA PRO A 345 23.96 19.64 -15.65
C PRO A 345 23.72 21.02 -16.29
N PRO A 346 24.09 22.12 -15.61
CA PRO A 346 23.92 23.45 -16.20
C PRO A 346 24.66 23.51 -17.53
N PHE A 347 23.94 23.97 -18.55
CA PHE A 347 24.56 24.24 -19.85
C PHE A 347 25.60 25.37 -19.68
N ASN A 348 26.86 25.05 -19.93
CA ASN A 348 27.93 26.04 -20.01
C ASN A 348 27.91 26.76 -21.37
#